data_3a4510d4c137125e4c21521ca93a3204
#
_entry.id   3a4510d4c137125e4c21521ca93a3204
#
_cell.length_a   1.000
_cell.length_b   1.000
_cell.length_c   1.000
_cell.angle_alpha   90.00
_cell.angle_beta   90.00
_cell.angle_gamma   90.00
#
_symmetry.space_group_name_H-M   'P 1'
#
loop_
_entity.id
_entity.type
_entity.pdbx_description
1 polymer ?
#
loop_
_entity_poly.entity_id
_entity_poly.type
_entity_poly.pdbx_seq_one_letter_code
_entity_poly.pdbx_strand_id
1 'polypeptide(L)'
;MDTKKPKTRIQRREFLQIASLAGIGLALPSAVFPSLNVRRARQLPFYVGTYTSGKSEGIYLYSLDLDSGEITHSSTTKNVKDPSYLAIAPNRRRLYAVNETEDFGGKKSGALSAFEIDQRTGSLRLLNQQPSLGGAPCYVVVDRTGRFVLVANYSGGNVAALPIRRDGSLGEATDLKQDSGSSINAERQEGPHAHCIVLEPTNRFAYLCDLGTDKIMIFKFDARHGKLIPAKTPWVQVKPGGGPRHLTFHPRAEYAYLINELHATVTAFARDSVQGGLKEVQTIATLPADFSGADTGADIHVSPDGRFLFCSNRGHDSIAAFRIEQRSGKLSFIAHESSGGKTPRNFAIDPTGAFLLAANQNSDKIVSFRLDTKTGRLSATGHVAEVPSPVCLKFK
;
A
#
# COMPACT_ATOMS: atom_id res chain seq x y z
N MET A 1 53.78 -25.35 42.70
CA MET A 1 54.93 -24.89 41.91
C MET A 1 54.36 -24.21 40.63
N ASP A 2 54.53 -22.97 40.63
CA ASP A 2 54.14 -21.95 39.72
C ASP A 2 54.92 -21.97 38.42
N THR A 3 54.34 -21.73 37.27
CA THR A 3 54.98 -20.93 36.23
C THR A 3 53.95 -20.41 35.21
N LYS A 4 53.66 -19.13 35.36
CA LYS A 4 53.00 -18.24 34.38
C LYS A 4 53.87 -18.09 33.14
N LYS A 5 53.27 -18.10 31.93
CA LYS A 5 53.84 -17.54 30.71
C LYS A 5 53.11 -16.25 30.31
N PRO A 6 53.83 -15.21 29.86
CA PRO A 6 53.25 -13.89 29.56
C PRO A 6 52.70 -13.79 28.14
N LYS A 7 51.60 -13.04 27.99
CA LYS A 7 51.00 -12.59 26.71
C LYS A 7 51.80 -11.41 26.14
N THR A 8 52.43 -11.59 24.99
CA THR A 8 53.05 -10.49 24.23
C THR A 8 52.04 -9.83 23.30
N ARG A 9 51.81 -8.58 23.53
CA ARG A 9 50.95 -7.68 22.74
C ARG A 9 51.84 -7.00 21.68
N ILE A 10 51.67 -7.35 20.38
CA ILE A 10 52.40 -6.71 19.28
C ILE A 10 51.70 -5.42 18.93
N GLN A 11 52.41 -4.30 19.03
CA GLN A 11 51.95 -2.98 18.68
C GLN A 11 52.14 -2.72 17.18
N ARG A 12 51.14 -2.04 16.60
CA ARG A 12 50.97 -1.71 15.17
C ARG A 12 51.88 -0.56 14.68
N ARG A 13 53.16 -0.51 15.01
CA ARG A 13 54.04 0.65 14.69
C ARG A 13 55.35 0.37 14.01
N GLU A 14 55.62 -0.86 13.57
CA GLU A 14 56.93 -1.18 12.96
C GLU A 14 56.82 -1.87 11.59
N PHE A 15 56.04 -1.29 10.66
CA PHE A 15 56.01 -1.76 9.26
C PHE A 15 56.11 -0.63 8.24
N LEU A 16 56.92 0.38 8.53
CA LEU A 16 57.20 1.46 7.58
C LEU A 16 58.68 1.90 7.74
N GLN A 17 59.62 1.06 7.30
CA GLN A 17 60.98 1.47 6.89
C GLN A 17 61.65 0.25 6.26
N ILE A 18 61.90 0.32 4.98
CA ILE A 18 62.94 -0.32 4.14
C ILE A 18 62.31 -0.54 2.76
N ALA A 19 62.54 0.41 1.87
CA ALA A 19 62.85 0.21 0.46
C ALA A 19 63.04 1.57 -0.25
N SER A 20 64.19 2.16 -0.02
CA SER A 20 64.76 3.18 -0.95
C SER A 20 65.94 2.51 -1.62
N LEU A 21 65.90 2.35 -2.95
CA LEU A 21 67.04 2.55 -3.82
C LEU A 21 66.77 2.01 -5.24
N ALA A 22 66.80 2.98 -6.18
CA ALA A 22 67.24 2.80 -7.57
C ALA A 22 66.29 2.11 -8.58
N GLY A 23 65.78 2.91 -9.50
CA GLY A 23 65.19 2.44 -10.75
C GLY A 23 64.76 3.64 -11.63
N ILE A 24 65.63 4.07 -12.52
CA ILE A 24 65.35 5.01 -13.58
C ILE A 24 64.24 4.39 -14.47
N GLY A 25 63.05 4.95 -14.47
CA GLY A 25 61.93 4.46 -15.24
C GLY A 25 61.25 5.59 -16.08
N LEU A 26 61.17 5.36 -17.34
CA LEU A 26 60.51 6.18 -18.37
C LEU A 26 59.13 6.68 -17.92
N ALA A 27 58.93 7.97 -17.99
CA ALA A 27 57.62 8.60 -17.80
C ALA A 27 56.73 8.32 -19.02
N LEU A 28 55.81 7.36 -18.88
CA LEU A 28 54.64 7.23 -19.73
C LEU A 28 53.59 8.23 -19.28
N PRO A 29 52.92 8.97 -20.18
CA PRO A 29 51.86 9.86 -19.83
C PRO A 29 50.73 9.06 -19.20
N SER A 30 50.40 9.36 -17.92
CA SER A 30 49.25 8.84 -17.24
C SER A 30 47.99 9.26 -17.98
N ALA A 31 47.42 8.38 -18.78
CA ALA A 31 46.07 8.56 -19.30
C ALA A 31 45.12 8.63 -18.09
N VAL A 32 44.67 9.85 -17.76
CA VAL A 32 43.59 10.07 -16.80
C VAL A 32 42.32 9.54 -17.48
N PHE A 33 42.00 8.26 -17.22
CA PHE A 33 40.67 7.78 -17.53
C PHE A 33 39.72 8.45 -16.52
N PRO A 34 38.73 9.25 -17.01
CA PRO A 34 37.70 9.72 -16.11
C PRO A 34 37.04 8.48 -15.52
N SER A 35 37.16 8.30 -14.22
CA SER A 35 36.36 7.33 -13.50
C SER A 35 34.90 7.76 -13.69
N LEU A 36 34.21 7.13 -14.63
CA LEU A 36 32.76 7.15 -14.69
C LEU A 36 32.27 6.57 -13.36
N ASN A 37 32.03 7.46 -12.39
CA ASN A 37 31.22 7.16 -11.25
C ASN A 37 29.82 6.88 -11.81
N VAL A 38 29.57 5.68 -12.28
CA VAL A 38 28.25 5.15 -12.55
C VAL A 38 27.56 5.12 -11.18
N ARG A 39 26.88 6.21 -10.84
CA ARG A 39 25.95 6.24 -9.72
C ARG A 39 25.00 5.07 -9.98
N ARG A 40 25.12 4.01 -9.19
CA ARG A 40 24.21 2.88 -9.28
C ARG A 40 22.82 3.44 -9.03
N ALA A 41 21.98 3.48 -10.06
CA ALA A 41 20.62 3.97 -9.98
C ALA A 41 19.95 3.35 -8.74
N ARG A 42 19.32 4.18 -7.90
CA ARG A 42 18.65 3.74 -6.68
C ARG A 42 17.31 3.15 -7.06
N GLN A 43 17.31 1.87 -7.45
CA GLN A 43 16.13 1.14 -7.89
C GLN A 43 15.29 0.68 -6.70
N LEU A 44 14.01 1.01 -6.71
CA LEU A 44 13.04 0.60 -5.70
C LEU A 44 12.01 -0.34 -6.33
N PRO A 45 12.01 -1.65 -6.00
CA PRO A 45 11.06 -2.59 -6.55
C PRO A 45 9.66 -2.40 -5.98
N PHE A 46 8.64 -2.61 -6.84
CA PHE A 46 7.24 -2.61 -6.44
C PHE A 46 6.43 -3.64 -7.24
N TYR A 47 5.40 -4.19 -6.60
CA TYR A 47 4.47 -5.12 -7.22
C TYR A 47 3.21 -4.41 -7.69
N VAL A 48 2.67 -4.90 -8.79
CA VAL A 48 1.42 -4.41 -9.39
C VAL A 48 0.39 -5.53 -9.38
N GLY A 49 -0.70 -5.31 -8.66
CA GLY A 49 -1.90 -6.14 -8.73
C GLY A 49 -2.82 -5.66 -9.84
N THR A 50 -3.53 -6.59 -10.48
CA THR A 50 -4.30 -6.34 -11.69
C THR A 50 -5.62 -7.10 -11.70
N TYR A 51 -6.54 -6.73 -12.60
CA TYR A 51 -7.62 -7.61 -13.04
C TYR A 51 -7.19 -8.41 -14.27
N THR A 52 -7.46 -9.70 -14.26
CA THR A 52 -7.03 -10.65 -15.31
C THR A 52 -8.13 -11.02 -16.31
N SER A 53 -9.28 -10.36 -16.24
CA SER A 53 -10.39 -10.51 -17.20
C SER A 53 -10.06 -10.01 -18.61
N GLY A 54 -8.94 -9.28 -18.78
CA GLY A 54 -8.45 -8.75 -20.05
C GLY A 54 -7.09 -9.32 -20.44
N LYS A 55 -6.13 -8.44 -20.69
CA LYS A 55 -4.77 -8.79 -21.16
C LYS A 55 -3.80 -9.17 -20.05
N SER A 56 -4.15 -8.94 -18.78
CA SER A 56 -3.22 -9.19 -17.68
C SER A 56 -3.05 -10.69 -17.42
N GLU A 57 -1.82 -11.07 -17.08
CA GLU A 57 -1.43 -12.44 -16.77
C GLU A 57 -1.32 -12.72 -15.25
N GLY A 58 -1.46 -11.69 -14.38
CA GLY A 58 -1.36 -11.84 -12.93
C GLY A 58 -0.66 -10.68 -12.22
N ILE A 59 0.37 -10.96 -11.41
CA ILE A 59 1.11 -9.96 -10.62
C ILE A 59 2.40 -9.59 -11.36
N TYR A 60 2.64 -8.28 -11.55
CA TYR A 60 3.85 -7.77 -12.19
C TYR A 60 4.81 -7.21 -11.15
N LEU A 61 6.10 -7.37 -11.39
CA LEU A 61 7.17 -6.73 -10.64
C LEU A 61 7.83 -5.67 -11.52
N TYR A 62 7.90 -4.47 -11.02
CA TYR A 62 8.58 -3.32 -11.62
C TYR A 62 9.61 -2.74 -10.65
N SER A 63 10.49 -1.90 -11.15
CA SER A 63 11.35 -1.03 -10.35
C SER A 63 11.18 0.42 -10.74
N LEU A 64 11.20 1.30 -9.72
CA LEU A 64 11.21 2.75 -9.84
C LEU A 64 12.64 3.24 -9.66
N ASP A 65 13.15 4.00 -10.61
CA ASP A 65 14.39 4.76 -10.45
C ASP A 65 14.13 6.00 -9.59
N LEU A 66 14.77 6.09 -8.42
CA LEU A 66 14.57 7.20 -7.47
C LEU A 66 15.26 8.51 -7.85
N ASP A 67 16.04 8.55 -8.92
CA ASP A 67 16.63 9.77 -9.45
C ASP A 67 15.78 10.38 -10.59
N SER A 68 15.33 9.55 -11.54
CA SER A 68 14.55 9.97 -12.72
C SER A 68 13.04 9.83 -12.58
N GLY A 69 12.56 8.83 -11.85
CA GLY A 69 11.16 8.41 -11.83
C GLY A 69 10.81 7.40 -12.92
N GLU A 70 11.81 6.86 -13.64
CA GLU A 70 11.61 5.83 -14.65
C GLU A 70 11.09 4.53 -14.05
N ILE A 71 10.16 3.87 -14.76
CA ILE A 71 9.52 2.63 -14.34
C ILE A 71 9.93 1.52 -15.31
N THR A 72 10.61 0.49 -14.80
CA THR A 72 11.12 -0.62 -15.62
C THR A 72 10.51 -1.94 -15.19
N HIS A 73 9.94 -2.72 -16.13
CA HIS A 73 9.44 -4.07 -15.90
C HIS A 73 10.59 -5.03 -15.55
N SER A 74 10.38 -5.87 -14.55
CA SER A 74 11.37 -6.85 -14.09
C SER A 74 10.92 -8.29 -14.33
N SER A 75 9.68 -8.64 -13.93
CA SER A 75 9.13 -10.00 -14.11
C SER A 75 7.61 -10.01 -13.93
N THR A 76 6.98 -11.13 -14.35
CA THR A 76 5.54 -11.36 -14.19
C THR A 76 5.29 -12.73 -13.54
N THR A 77 4.49 -12.75 -12.48
CA THR A 77 3.96 -13.98 -11.88
C THR A 77 2.62 -14.28 -12.51
N LYS A 78 2.60 -15.28 -13.40
CA LYS A 78 1.44 -15.66 -14.19
C LYS A 78 0.46 -16.59 -13.45
N ASN A 79 -0.74 -16.75 -14.00
CA ASN A 79 -1.77 -17.68 -13.51
C ASN A 79 -2.27 -17.35 -12.10
N VAL A 80 -2.27 -16.06 -11.73
CA VAL A 80 -2.91 -15.55 -10.52
C VAL A 80 -4.19 -14.85 -10.95
N LYS A 81 -5.34 -15.40 -10.61
CA LYS A 81 -6.64 -14.85 -11.03
C LYS A 81 -7.01 -13.63 -10.21
N ASP A 82 -7.28 -12.53 -10.88
CA ASP A 82 -7.72 -11.23 -10.32
C ASP A 82 -7.01 -10.84 -9.01
N PRO A 83 -5.65 -10.73 -9.00
CA PRO A 83 -4.89 -10.29 -7.83
C PRO A 83 -5.03 -8.78 -7.63
N SER A 84 -6.24 -8.31 -7.41
CA SER A 84 -6.60 -6.89 -7.44
C SER A 84 -6.05 -6.09 -6.26
N TYR A 85 -5.72 -6.73 -5.14
CA TYR A 85 -5.08 -6.08 -4.00
C TYR A 85 -4.00 -6.94 -3.36
N LEU A 86 -2.88 -6.29 -2.98
CA LEU A 86 -1.68 -6.94 -2.50
C LEU A 86 -1.28 -6.41 -1.10
N ALA A 87 -0.68 -7.26 -0.28
CA ALA A 87 -0.03 -6.86 0.96
C ALA A 87 1.33 -7.56 1.12
N ILE A 88 2.36 -6.80 1.47
CA ILE A 88 3.69 -7.33 1.77
C ILE A 88 3.81 -7.49 3.28
N ALA A 89 4.29 -8.64 3.74
CA ALA A 89 4.54 -8.89 5.15
C ALA A 89 5.60 -7.94 5.72
N PRO A 90 5.57 -7.59 7.03
CA PRO A 90 6.54 -6.67 7.64
C PRO A 90 8.01 -7.11 7.47
N ASN A 91 8.28 -8.41 7.38
CA ASN A 91 9.62 -8.96 7.14
C ASN A 91 10.06 -8.89 5.67
N ARG A 92 9.21 -8.42 4.75
CA ARG A 92 9.44 -8.30 3.30
C ARG A 92 9.81 -9.61 2.59
N ARG A 93 9.48 -10.77 3.20
CA ARG A 93 9.75 -12.10 2.63
C ARG A 93 8.53 -12.79 2.05
N ARG A 94 7.35 -12.21 2.26
CA ARG A 94 6.06 -12.79 1.83
C ARG A 94 5.17 -11.70 1.24
N LEU A 95 4.38 -12.09 0.27
CA LEU A 95 3.33 -11.28 -0.33
C LEU A 95 2.03 -12.07 -0.27
N TYR A 96 0.95 -11.39 0.05
CA TYR A 96 -0.41 -11.92 0.04
C TYR A 96 -1.24 -11.13 -0.96
N ALA A 97 -1.99 -11.85 -1.79
CA ALA A 97 -2.87 -11.26 -2.79
C ALA A 97 -4.30 -11.74 -2.55
N VAL A 98 -5.28 -10.88 -2.72
CA VAL A 98 -6.65 -11.33 -2.93
C VAL A 98 -6.76 -11.99 -4.31
N ASN A 99 -7.71 -12.90 -4.47
CA ASN A 99 -8.24 -13.33 -5.76
C ASN A 99 -9.70 -12.87 -5.76
N GLU A 100 -9.95 -11.71 -6.38
CA GLU A 100 -11.26 -11.04 -6.36
C GLU A 100 -12.26 -11.76 -7.26
N THR A 101 -12.78 -12.88 -6.77
CA THR A 101 -13.71 -13.76 -7.45
C THR A 101 -14.92 -14.06 -6.57
N GLU A 102 -16.00 -14.58 -7.18
CA GLU A 102 -17.22 -14.97 -6.46
C GLU A 102 -17.24 -16.48 -6.11
N ASP A 103 -16.36 -17.24 -6.73
CA ASP A 103 -16.25 -18.69 -6.51
C ASP A 103 -14.80 -19.10 -6.26
N PHE A 104 -14.59 -19.95 -5.24
CA PHE A 104 -13.35 -20.64 -5.00
C PHE A 104 -13.63 -22.08 -4.56
N GLY A 105 -13.27 -23.03 -5.44
CA GLY A 105 -13.50 -24.46 -5.18
C GLY A 105 -14.96 -24.87 -5.06
N GLY A 106 -15.87 -24.24 -5.79
CA GLY A 106 -17.31 -24.49 -5.77
C GLY A 106 -18.05 -23.89 -4.57
N LYS A 107 -17.41 -22.96 -3.82
CA LYS A 107 -18.01 -22.25 -2.70
C LYS A 107 -18.17 -20.77 -3.05
N LYS A 108 -19.24 -20.12 -2.54
CA LYS A 108 -19.43 -18.66 -2.61
C LYS A 108 -18.34 -17.95 -1.80
N SER A 109 -17.19 -17.77 -2.41
CA SER A 109 -16.01 -17.17 -1.78
C SER A 109 -15.03 -16.76 -2.87
N GLY A 110 -14.30 -15.67 -2.67
CA GLY A 110 -13.02 -15.50 -3.35
C GLY A 110 -11.91 -16.22 -2.58
N ALA A 111 -10.65 -15.88 -2.88
CA ALA A 111 -9.51 -16.51 -2.26
C ALA A 111 -8.44 -15.50 -1.84
N LEU A 112 -7.51 -15.99 -1.04
CA LEU A 112 -6.22 -15.36 -0.74
C LEU A 112 -5.10 -16.27 -1.22
N SER A 113 -4.15 -15.72 -1.96
CA SER A 113 -2.92 -16.39 -2.38
C SER A 113 -1.75 -15.91 -1.54
N ALA A 114 -0.96 -16.83 -0.99
CA ALA A 114 0.29 -16.56 -0.29
C ALA A 114 1.49 -16.85 -1.18
N PHE A 115 2.45 -15.93 -1.21
CA PHE A 115 3.67 -16.06 -2.01
C PHE A 115 4.92 -15.85 -1.15
N GLU A 116 5.97 -16.61 -1.47
CA GLU A 116 7.33 -16.31 -1.06
C GLU A 116 7.95 -15.31 -2.04
N ILE A 117 8.65 -14.32 -1.51
CA ILE A 117 9.42 -13.35 -2.29
C ILE A 117 10.89 -13.80 -2.31
N ASP A 118 11.43 -14.12 -3.48
CA ASP A 118 12.86 -14.28 -3.66
C ASP A 118 13.59 -12.98 -3.32
N GLN A 119 14.52 -13.03 -2.37
CA GLN A 119 15.13 -11.80 -1.85
C GLN A 119 16.16 -11.19 -2.81
N ARG A 120 16.63 -11.93 -3.79
CA ARG A 120 17.60 -11.47 -4.78
C ARG A 120 16.91 -10.89 -6.03
N THR A 121 15.86 -11.57 -6.51
CA THR A 121 15.19 -11.22 -7.77
C THR A 121 13.86 -10.51 -7.57
N GLY A 122 13.22 -10.66 -6.41
CA GLY A 122 11.85 -10.20 -6.16
C GLY A 122 10.77 -11.10 -6.76
N SER A 123 11.13 -12.18 -7.45
CA SER A 123 10.16 -13.12 -8.05
C SER A 123 9.30 -13.78 -6.98
N LEU A 124 8.03 -14.07 -7.33
CA LEU A 124 7.07 -14.68 -6.43
C LEU A 124 6.94 -16.18 -6.70
N ARG A 125 6.94 -16.99 -5.63
CA ARG A 125 6.61 -18.41 -5.65
C ARG A 125 5.36 -18.66 -4.81
N LEU A 126 4.31 -19.21 -5.43
CA LEU A 126 3.08 -19.54 -4.72
C LEU A 126 3.37 -20.58 -3.62
N LEU A 127 2.85 -20.31 -2.42
CA LEU A 127 2.90 -21.23 -1.28
C LEU A 127 1.61 -22.03 -1.17
N ASN A 128 0.47 -21.32 -1.06
CA ASN A 128 -0.86 -21.91 -1.03
C ASN A 128 -1.94 -20.86 -1.30
N GLN A 129 -3.17 -21.33 -1.36
CA GLN A 129 -4.38 -20.51 -1.39
C GLN A 129 -5.34 -20.94 -0.27
N GLN A 130 -6.13 -20.00 0.23
CA GLN A 130 -7.21 -20.23 1.19
C GLN A 130 -8.46 -19.45 0.78
N PRO A 131 -9.67 -19.94 1.07
CA PRO A 131 -10.90 -19.17 0.84
C PRO A 131 -10.91 -17.91 1.71
N SER A 132 -11.39 -16.80 1.16
CA SER A 132 -11.57 -15.53 1.88
C SER A 132 -12.82 -15.50 2.77
N LEU A 133 -13.70 -16.50 2.64
CA LEU A 133 -15.00 -16.66 3.31
C LEU A 133 -16.05 -15.60 2.95
N GLY A 134 -15.89 -14.96 1.79
CA GLY A 134 -16.85 -14.04 1.19
C GLY A 134 -16.54 -13.80 -0.28
N GLY A 135 -17.53 -13.36 -1.06
CA GLY A 135 -17.36 -13.02 -2.48
C GLY A 135 -16.58 -11.72 -2.67
N ALA A 136 -15.88 -11.61 -3.78
CA ALA A 136 -15.12 -10.44 -4.23
C ALA A 136 -14.20 -9.84 -3.14
N PRO A 137 -13.19 -10.57 -2.60
CA PRO A 137 -12.20 -9.98 -1.70
C PRO A 137 -11.43 -8.88 -2.43
N CYS A 138 -11.52 -7.64 -1.95
CA CYS A 138 -10.96 -6.46 -2.64
C CYS A 138 -9.88 -5.73 -1.85
N TYR A 139 -9.63 -6.13 -0.61
CA TYR A 139 -8.58 -5.54 0.23
C TYR A 139 -7.96 -6.58 1.17
N VAL A 140 -6.65 -6.53 1.31
CA VAL A 140 -5.89 -7.40 2.23
C VAL A 140 -4.83 -6.61 2.97
N VAL A 141 -4.63 -6.91 4.26
CA VAL A 141 -3.57 -6.34 5.08
C VAL A 141 -2.92 -7.43 5.94
N VAL A 142 -1.61 -7.31 6.16
CA VAL A 142 -0.88 -8.14 7.12
C VAL A 142 -0.75 -7.38 8.43
N ASP A 143 -1.04 -8.03 9.55
CA ASP A 143 -0.84 -7.43 10.86
C ASP A 143 0.65 -7.16 11.15
N ARG A 144 0.95 -6.20 12.04
CA ARG A 144 2.34 -5.77 12.29
C ARG A 144 3.24 -6.86 12.85
N THR A 145 2.67 -7.90 13.47
CA THR A 145 3.44 -9.05 13.95
C THR A 145 3.77 -10.05 12.85
N GLY A 146 3.14 -9.92 11.66
CA GLY A 146 3.28 -10.84 10.54
C GLY A 146 2.67 -12.22 10.81
N ARG A 147 1.68 -12.31 11.73
CA ARG A 147 1.05 -13.58 12.11
C ARG A 147 -0.34 -13.78 11.52
N PHE A 148 -0.98 -12.71 11.07
CA PHE A 148 -2.33 -12.76 10.52
C PHE A 148 -2.45 -11.88 9.28
N VAL A 149 -3.31 -12.34 8.36
CA VAL A 149 -3.85 -11.57 7.25
C VAL A 149 -5.31 -11.26 7.57
N LEU A 150 -5.73 -10.01 7.35
CA LEU A 150 -7.14 -9.62 7.37
C LEU A 150 -7.57 -9.32 5.94
N VAL A 151 -8.77 -9.76 5.55
CA VAL A 151 -9.33 -9.57 4.21
C VAL A 151 -10.75 -9.00 4.28
N ALA A 152 -11.03 -7.97 3.50
CA ALA A 152 -12.37 -7.44 3.29
C ALA A 152 -12.96 -8.02 2.00
N ASN A 153 -14.18 -8.57 2.08
CA ASN A 153 -14.91 -9.20 1.00
C ASN A 153 -16.08 -8.30 0.59
N TYR A 154 -16.00 -7.69 -0.59
CA TYR A 154 -16.94 -6.67 -1.06
C TYR A 154 -18.36 -7.24 -1.20
N SER A 155 -18.55 -8.22 -2.08
CA SER A 155 -19.86 -8.85 -2.27
C SER A 155 -20.28 -9.70 -1.07
N GLY A 156 -19.31 -10.17 -0.26
CA GLY A 156 -19.57 -10.88 0.97
C GLY A 156 -20.06 -9.99 2.10
N GLY A 157 -19.79 -8.69 2.08
CA GLY A 157 -20.11 -7.74 3.15
C GLY A 157 -19.49 -8.09 4.50
N ASN A 158 -18.29 -8.69 4.50
CA ASN A 158 -17.66 -9.23 5.70
C ASN A 158 -16.14 -9.08 5.70
N VAL A 159 -15.53 -9.37 6.85
CA VAL A 159 -14.07 -9.43 7.03
C VAL A 159 -13.68 -10.75 7.67
N ALA A 160 -12.61 -11.38 7.14
CA ALA A 160 -12.04 -12.59 7.73
C ALA A 160 -10.59 -12.36 8.20
N ALA A 161 -10.17 -13.12 9.21
CA ALA A 161 -8.80 -13.16 9.71
C ALA A 161 -8.22 -14.57 9.49
N LEU A 162 -7.07 -14.65 8.82
CA LEU A 162 -6.39 -15.91 8.52
C LEU A 162 -4.98 -15.92 9.14
N PRO A 163 -4.55 -17.00 9.81
CA PRO A 163 -3.23 -17.08 10.39
C PRO A 163 -2.16 -17.33 9.31
N ILE A 164 -1.01 -16.71 9.49
CA ILE A 164 0.19 -16.96 8.71
C ILE A 164 1.02 -18.04 9.43
N ARG A 165 1.27 -19.16 8.76
CA ARG A 165 2.10 -20.25 9.28
C ARG A 165 3.59 -19.87 9.25
N ARG A 166 4.43 -20.65 9.91
CA ARG A 166 5.89 -20.39 9.98
C ARG A 166 6.58 -20.35 8.62
N ASP A 167 6.10 -21.12 7.67
CA ASP A 167 6.60 -21.15 6.28
C ASP A 167 6.07 -19.99 5.42
N GLY A 168 5.14 -19.21 5.95
CA GLY A 168 4.48 -18.08 5.28
C GLY A 168 3.20 -18.44 4.55
N SER A 169 2.80 -19.72 4.53
CA SER A 169 1.51 -20.14 3.98
C SER A 169 0.35 -19.69 4.88
N LEU A 170 -0.86 -19.59 4.31
CA LEU A 170 -2.07 -19.25 5.05
C LEU A 170 -2.69 -20.50 5.69
N GLY A 171 -3.15 -20.37 6.93
CA GLY A 171 -4.04 -21.34 7.58
C GLY A 171 -5.51 -21.04 7.31
N GLU A 172 -6.39 -21.91 7.80
CA GLU A 172 -7.82 -21.66 7.81
C GLU A 172 -8.18 -20.43 8.66
N ALA A 173 -9.25 -19.73 8.28
CA ALA A 173 -9.67 -18.52 8.99
C ALA A 173 -9.95 -18.78 10.46
N THR A 174 -9.42 -17.91 11.30
CA THR A 174 -9.65 -17.94 12.77
C THR A 174 -10.86 -17.12 13.18
N ASP A 175 -11.27 -16.17 12.34
CA ASP A 175 -12.43 -15.31 12.62
C ASP A 175 -13.10 -14.83 11.33
N LEU A 176 -14.41 -14.56 11.43
CA LEU A 176 -15.23 -13.95 10.40
C LEU A 176 -16.23 -13.01 11.08
N LYS A 177 -16.33 -11.77 10.56
CA LYS A 177 -17.33 -10.79 11.02
C LYS A 177 -18.16 -10.34 9.83
N GLN A 178 -19.45 -10.64 9.89
CA GLN A 178 -20.46 -10.20 8.94
C GLN A 178 -21.01 -8.84 9.39
N ASP A 179 -21.09 -7.86 8.49
CA ASP A 179 -21.87 -6.64 8.71
C ASP A 179 -23.32 -6.84 8.25
N SER A 180 -24.21 -5.92 8.61
CA SER A 180 -25.62 -5.93 8.28
C SER A 180 -26.17 -4.53 8.12
N GLY A 181 -27.23 -4.39 7.33
CA GLY A 181 -27.89 -3.13 7.04
C GLY A 181 -27.75 -2.74 5.57
N SER A 182 -28.15 -1.52 5.26
CA SER A 182 -28.14 -0.91 3.94
C SER A 182 -28.07 0.61 4.10
N SER A 183 -28.02 1.36 2.99
CA SER A 183 -28.12 2.82 3.02
C SER A 183 -28.96 3.35 1.86
N ILE A 184 -28.87 4.66 1.60
CA ILE A 184 -29.84 5.39 0.77
C ILE A 184 -29.70 5.14 -0.74
N ASN A 185 -28.55 4.67 -1.22
CA ASN A 185 -28.32 4.36 -2.62
C ASN A 185 -28.75 2.91 -2.92
N ALA A 186 -29.94 2.73 -3.49
CA ALA A 186 -30.52 1.40 -3.72
C ALA A 186 -29.72 0.50 -4.69
N GLU A 187 -28.88 1.09 -5.56
CA GLU A 187 -28.07 0.34 -6.54
C GLU A 187 -26.69 -0.09 -5.98
N ARG A 188 -26.19 0.64 -4.99
CA ARG A 188 -24.84 0.48 -4.49
C ARG A 188 -24.76 0.20 -2.99
N GLN A 189 -25.90 0.29 -2.28
CA GLN A 189 -25.98 0.18 -0.82
C GLN A 189 -27.21 -0.64 -0.40
N GLU A 190 -27.61 -1.62 -1.23
CA GLU A 190 -28.69 -2.57 -0.95
C GLU A 190 -28.35 -3.54 0.20
N GLY A 191 -27.06 -3.68 0.49
CA GLY A 191 -26.51 -4.52 1.56
C GLY A 191 -25.10 -4.10 1.94
N PRO A 192 -24.44 -4.81 2.86
CA PRO A 192 -23.06 -4.51 3.21
C PRO A 192 -22.07 -4.77 2.06
N HIS A 193 -21.14 -3.87 1.86
CA HIS A 193 -20.03 -3.96 0.89
C HIS A 193 -18.71 -3.57 1.56
N ALA A 194 -18.09 -4.53 2.24
CA ALA A 194 -16.82 -4.35 2.94
C ALA A 194 -15.68 -4.08 1.95
N HIS A 195 -15.18 -2.83 1.89
CA HIS A 195 -14.23 -2.43 0.85
C HIS A 195 -12.77 -2.34 1.34
N CYS A 196 -12.52 -2.04 2.59
CA CYS A 196 -11.19 -1.84 3.12
C CYS A 196 -11.10 -2.27 4.57
N ILE A 197 -10.09 -3.05 4.93
CA ILE A 197 -9.74 -3.37 6.31
C ILE A 197 -8.33 -2.92 6.62
N VAL A 198 -8.15 -2.02 7.58
CA VAL A 198 -6.83 -1.51 7.98
C VAL A 198 -6.60 -1.67 9.47
N LEU A 199 -5.35 -1.94 9.83
CA LEU A 199 -4.89 -1.92 11.22
C LEU A 199 -4.23 -0.58 11.51
N GLU A 200 -4.60 0.05 12.63
CA GLU A 200 -3.92 1.27 13.04
C GLU A 200 -2.47 1.00 13.46
N PRO A 201 -1.58 2.03 13.50
CA PRO A 201 -0.15 1.81 13.68
C PRO A 201 0.28 1.05 14.94
N THR A 202 -0.54 0.98 16.00
CA THR A 202 -0.21 0.19 17.22
C THR A 202 -0.68 -1.25 17.16
N ASN A 203 -1.37 -1.67 16.09
CA ASN A 203 -1.90 -3.03 15.88
C ASN A 203 -3.00 -3.47 16.89
N ARG A 204 -3.58 -2.53 17.61
CA ARG A 204 -4.62 -2.84 18.63
C ARG A 204 -6.03 -2.78 18.10
N PHE A 205 -6.26 -1.97 17.06
CA PHE A 205 -7.58 -1.78 16.47
C PHE A 205 -7.53 -1.99 14.96
N ALA A 206 -8.58 -2.62 14.44
CA ALA A 206 -8.84 -2.79 13.01
C ALA A 206 -10.12 -2.00 12.63
N TYR A 207 -10.10 -1.39 11.45
CA TYR A 207 -11.18 -0.54 10.93
C TYR A 207 -11.61 -1.09 9.58
N LEU A 208 -12.89 -1.47 9.48
CA LEU A 208 -13.53 -1.97 8.28
C LEU A 208 -14.40 -0.87 7.68
N CYS A 209 -14.07 -0.40 6.49
CA CYS A 209 -14.92 0.51 5.73
C CYS A 209 -15.98 -0.29 4.98
N ASP A 210 -17.24 -0.07 5.29
CA ASP A 210 -18.36 -0.70 4.60
C ASP A 210 -19.09 0.35 3.75
N LEU A 211 -18.92 0.23 2.44
CA LEU A 211 -19.52 1.14 1.46
C LEU A 211 -21.05 1.04 1.48
N GLY A 212 -21.58 -0.17 1.64
CA GLY A 212 -23.00 -0.44 1.53
C GLY A 212 -23.82 0.04 2.73
N THR A 213 -23.20 0.16 3.91
CA THR A 213 -23.88 0.56 5.14
C THR A 213 -23.53 1.96 5.65
N ASP A 214 -22.63 2.68 4.93
CA ASP A 214 -22.05 3.96 5.34
C ASP A 214 -21.40 3.92 6.73
N LYS A 215 -20.77 2.79 7.09
CA LYS A 215 -20.12 2.61 8.40
C LYS A 215 -18.62 2.39 8.26
N ILE A 216 -17.91 2.82 9.31
CA ILE A 216 -16.57 2.32 9.61
C ILE A 216 -16.73 1.44 10.86
N MET A 217 -16.70 0.12 10.69
CA MET A 217 -16.72 -0.83 11.81
C MET A 217 -15.39 -0.83 12.53
N ILE A 218 -15.41 -0.87 13.87
CA ILE A 218 -14.21 -0.76 14.70
C ILE A 218 -14.09 -2.01 15.57
N PHE A 219 -12.96 -2.71 15.44
CA PHE A 219 -12.67 -3.91 16.21
C PHE A 219 -11.38 -3.74 17.01
N LYS A 220 -11.37 -4.21 18.25
CA LYS A 220 -10.13 -4.52 18.95
C LYS A 220 -9.55 -5.80 18.33
N PHE A 221 -8.30 -5.74 17.88
CA PHE A 221 -7.64 -6.90 17.27
C PHE A 221 -6.84 -7.69 18.31
N ASP A 222 -7.26 -8.94 18.55
CA ASP A 222 -6.45 -9.89 19.32
C ASP A 222 -5.40 -10.56 18.41
N ALA A 223 -4.22 -9.98 18.37
CA ALA A 223 -3.11 -10.48 17.58
C ALA A 223 -2.50 -11.79 18.10
N ARG A 224 -2.98 -12.38 19.20
CA ARG A 224 -2.58 -13.72 19.65
C ARG A 224 -3.40 -14.81 18.96
N HIS A 225 -4.70 -14.59 18.82
CA HIS A 225 -5.65 -15.59 18.35
C HIS A 225 -6.28 -15.22 16.99
N GLY A 226 -5.95 -14.05 16.41
CA GLY A 226 -6.52 -13.57 15.16
C GLY A 226 -8.02 -13.30 15.27
N LYS A 227 -8.46 -12.64 16.36
CA LYS A 227 -9.87 -12.34 16.62
C LYS A 227 -10.16 -10.85 16.48
N LEU A 228 -11.29 -10.55 15.86
CA LEU A 228 -11.85 -9.22 15.73
C LEU A 228 -12.98 -9.07 16.76
N ILE A 229 -12.74 -8.31 17.82
CA ILE A 229 -13.69 -8.11 18.91
C ILE A 229 -14.28 -6.72 18.75
N PRO A 230 -15.61 -6.54 18.65
CA PRO A 230 -16.21 -5.20 18.54
C PRO A 230 -15.66 -4.26 19.63
N ALA A 231 -15.27 -3.05 19.22
CA ALA A 231 -14.80 -2.02 20.15
C ALA A 231 -15.96 -1.50 21.03
N LYS A 232 -15.67 -0.69 22.03
CA LYS A 232 -16.70 -0.05 22.88
C LYS A 232 -17.66 0.80 22.05
N THR A 233 -17.14 1.53 21.06
CA THR A 233 -17.90 2.16 19.98
C THR A 233 -17.69 1.29 18.75
N PRO A 234 -18.61 0.37 18.41
CA PRO A 234 -18.36 -0.67 17.42
C PRO A 234 -18.38 -0.17 15.97
N TRP A 235 -18.89 1.02 15.71
CA TRP A 235 -18.82 1.70 14.40
C TRP A 235 -18.95 3.20 14.53
N VAL A 236 -18.57 3.90 13.46
CA VAL A 236 -18.86 5.31 13.22
C VAL A 236 -19.64 5.41 11.92
N GLN A 237 -20.77 6.12 11.96
CA GLN A 237 -21.60 6.40 10.79
C GLN A 237 -21.01 7.59 10.05
N VAL A 238 -20.86 7.50 8.73
CA VAL A 238 -20.60 8.66 7.86
C VAL A 238 -21.89 9.19 7.27
N LYS A 239 -21.81 10.30 6.53
CA LYS A 239 -22.97 10.88 5.86
C LYS A 239 -23.63 9.84 4.95
N PRO A 240 -24.96 9.61 5.08
CA PRO A 240 -25.70 8.65 4.24
C PRO A 240 -25.46 8.89 2.73
N GLY A 241 -25.21 7.80 1.99
CA GLY A 241 -24.87 7.85 0.57
C GLY A 241 -23.38 8.10 0.29
N GLY A 242 -22.54 8.26 1.34
CA GLY A 242 -21.12 8.55 1.19
C GLY A 242 -20.32 7.39 0.60
N GLY A 243 -20.60 6.18 1.02
CA GLY A 243 -19.90 4.98 0.59
C GLY A 243 -18.42 4.95 1.05
N PRO A 244 -18.16 4.63 2.33
CA PRO A 244 -16.81 4.47 2.86
C PRO A 244 -15.99 3.46 2.04
N ARG A 245 -14.85 3.89 1.49
CA ARG A 245 -14.06 3.03 0.61
C ARG A 245 -12.72 2.65 1.21
N HIS A 246 -11.77 3.57 1.25
CA HIS A 246 -10.44 3.35 1.81
C HIS A 246 -10.16 4.31 2.97
N LEU A 247 -9.50 3.80 4.01
CA LEU A 247 -9.06 4.56 5.18
C LEU A 247 -7.54 4.52 5.30
N THR A 248 -6.94 5.66 5.61
CA THR A 248 -5.52 5.76 5.91
C THR A 248 -5.28 6.51 7.22
N PHE A 249 -4.19 6.18 7.93
CA PHE A 249 -3.81 6.87 9.16
C PHE A 249 -2.68 7.87 8.90
N HIS A 250 -2.73 8.98 9.62
CA HIS A 250 -1.56 9.85 9.74
C HIS A 250 -0.39 9.06 10.37
N PRO A 251 0.87 9.24 9.96
CA PRO A 251 2.01 8.49 10.51
C PRO A 251 2.12 8.52 12.04
N ARG A 252 1.69 9.62 12.69
CA ARG A 252 1.61 9.73 14.16
C ARG A 252 0.35 9.10 14.76
N ALA A 253 -0.55 8.56 13.93
CA ALA A 253 -1.78 7.88 14.34
C ALA A 253 -2.80 8.71 15.14
N GLU A 254 -2.66 10.04 15.19
CA GLU A 254 -3.63 10.92 15.85
C GLU A 254 -4.87 11.16 15.01
N TYR A 255 -4.73 11.07 13.68
CA TYR A 255 -5.78 11.31 12.70
C TYR A 255 -5.92 10.14 11.74
N ALA A 256 -7.14 9.98 11.21
CA ALA A 256 -7.45 9.07 10.11
C ALA A 256 -8.22 9.82 9.02
N TYR A 257 -8.06 9.38 7.77
CA TYR A 257 -8.66 10.01 6.60
C TYR A 257 -9.35 8.93 5.76
N LEU A 258 -10.63 9.13 5.50
CA LEU A 258 -11.48 8.25 4.74
C LEU A 258 -11.80 8.88 3.38
N ILE A 259 -11.63 8.14 2.28
CA ILE A 259 -12.24 8.49 1.00
C ILE A 259 -13.62 7.86 0.90
N ASN A 260 -14.64 8.67 0.65
CA ASN A 260 -16.00 8.24 0.36
C ASN A 260 -16.17 8.10 -1.15
N GLU A 261 -16.49 6.88 -1.59
CA GLU A 261 -16.55 6.56 -3.03
C GLU A 261 -17.65 7.33 -3.74
N LEU A 262 -18.89 7.30 -3.18
CA LEU A 262 -20.09 7.73 -3.88
C LEU A 262 -20.30 9.25 -3.86
N HIS A 263 -19.67 9.95 -2.91
CA HIS A 263 -19.75 11.42 -2.81
C HIS A 263 -18.48 12.14 -3.25
N ALA A 264 -17.43 11.38 -3.63
CA ALA A 264 -16.10 11.94 -3.94
C ALA A 264 -15.66 12.98 -2.89
N THR A 265 -15.66 12.57 -1.61
CA THR A 265 -15.26 13.42 -0.47
C THR A 265 -14.24 12.72 0.40
N VAL A 266 -13.41 13.48 1.11
CA VAL A 266 -12.57 12.99 2.20
C VAL A 266 -13.16 13.42 3.53
N THR A 267 -13.33 12.47 4.46
CA THR A 267 -13.66 12.73 5.85
C THR A 267 -12.42 12.55 6.72
N ALA A 268 -12.02 13.60 7.44
CA ALA A 268 -10.96 13.59 8.43
C ALA A 268 -11.52 13.27 9.81
N PHE A 269 -10.85 12.39 10.56
CA PHE A 269 -11.22 12.00 11.91
C PHE A 269 -10.08 12.22 12.89
N ALA A 270 -10.39 12.72 14.09
CA ALA A 270 -9.55 12.57 15.26
C ALA A 270 -9.76 11.18 15.88
N ARG A 271 -8.68 10.48 16.21
CA ARG A 271 -8.71 9.11 16.72
C ARG A 271 -8.53 9.08 18.24
N ASP A 272 -9.42 8.38 18.94
CA ASP A 272 -9.20 7.97 20.33
C ASP A 272 -8.18 6.82 20.36
N SER A 273 -6.97 7.11 20.81
CA SER A 273 -5.89 6.12 20.89
C SER A 273 -6.11 5.03 21.94
N VAL A 274 -7.02 5.22 22.90
CA VAL A 274 -7.28 4.29 23.99
C VAL A 274 -8.41 3.33 23.64
N GLN A 275 -9.52 3.84 23.10
CA GLN A 275 -10.74 3.08 22.82
C GLN A 275 -10.92 2.76 21.32
N GLY A 276 -10.10 3.32 20.42
CA GLY A 276 -10.17 3.12 18.98
C GLY A 276 -11.23 3.96 18.28
N GLY A 277 -12.03 4.76 19.01
CA GLY A 277 -13.09 5.59 18.42
C GLY A 277 -12.58 6.62 17.42
N LEU A 278 -13.43 7.00 16.46
CA LEU A 278 -13.19 8.05 15.49
C LEU A 278 -14.22 9.17 15.69
N LYS A 279 -13.75 10.41 15.73
CA LYS A 279 -14.60 11.61 15.80
C LYS A 279 -14.34 12.46 14.57
N GLU A 280 -15.39 12.72 13.79
CA GLU A 280 -15.29 13.57 12.60
C GLU A 280 -14.77 14.97 12.96
N VAL A 281 -13.83 15.45 12.16
CA VAL A 281 -13.21 16.78 12.25
C VAL A 281 -13.65 17.66 11.07
N GLN A 282 -13.73 17.05 9.88
CA GLN A 282 -14.04 17.77 8.64
C GLN A 282 -14.43 16.76 7.55
N THR A 283 -15.35 17.16 6.69
CA THR A 283 -15.56 16.53 5.38
C THR A 283 -15.33 17.58 4.28
N ILE A 284 -14.53 17.22 3.25
CA ILE A 284 -14.14 18.12 2.15
C ILE A 284 -14.27 17.38 0.81
N ALA A 285 -14.73 18.11 -0.24
CA ALA A 285 -14.81 17.57 -1.60
C ALA A 285 -13.42 17.28 -2.19
N THR A 286 -13.35 16.26 -3.05
CA THR A 286 -12.12 15.90 -3.80
C THR A 286 -12.16 16.35 -5.25
N LEU A 287 -13.28 16.91 -5.70
CA LEU A 287 -13.53 17.38 -7.06
C LEU A 287 -13.53 18.91 -7.13
N PRO A 288 -13.24 19.50 -8.30
CA PRO A 288 -13.52 20.91 -8.56
C PRO A 288 -15.02 21.21 -8.41
N ALA A 289 -15.36 22.40 -7.94
CA ALA A 289 -16.75 22.80 -7.70
C ALA A 289 -17.61 22.88 -8.97
N ASP A 290 -16.98 23.07 -10.11
CA ASP A 290 -17.58 23.16 -11.45
C ASP A 290 -17.62 21.82 -12.20
N PHE A 291 -17.09 20.74 -11.64
CA PHE A 291 -17.15 19.42 -12.26
C PHE A 291 -18.55 18.81 -12.12
N SER A 292 -19.14 18.41 -13.24
CA SER A 292 -20.50 17.85 -13.33
C SER A 292 -20.56 16.44 -13.92
N GLY A 293 -19.41 15.81 -14.19
CA GLY A 293 -19.34 14.44 -14.70
C GLY A 293 -19.63 13.38 -13.64
N ALA A 294 -19.90 12.16 -14.08
CA ALA A 294 -19.90 11.00 -13.16
C ALA A 294 -18.52 10.77 -12.61
N ASP A 295 -18.41 10.64 -11.28
CA ASP A 295 -17.16 10.42 -10.58
C ASP A 295 -17.34 9.50 -9.39
N THR A 296 -16.25 8.82 -9.02
CA THR A 296 -16.17 8.05 -7.78
C THR A 296 -14.79 8.18 -7.18
N GLY A 297 -14.73 8.49 -5.86
CA GLY A 297 -13.48 8.44 -5.11
C GLY A 297 -12.89 7.04 -5.10
N ALA A 298 -11.54 6.92 -5.12
CA ALA A 298 -10.92 5.60 -5.14
C ALA A 298 -9.91 5.38 -4.00
N ASP A 299 -8.70 5.83 -4.12
CA ASP A 299 -7.64 5.55 -3.15
C ASP A 299 -7.21 6.80 -2.38
N ILE A 300 -6.56 6.60 -1.24
CA ILE A 300 -6.17 7.67 -0.32
C ILE A 300 -4.90 7.32 0.43
N HIS A 301 -3.91 8.21 0.41
CA HIS A 301 -2.65 8.05 1.13
C HIS A 301 -2.16 9.37 1.74
N VAL A 302 -1.58 9.27 2.95
CA VAL A 302 -0.82 10.34 3.57
C VAL A 302 0.64 10.24 3.13
N SER A 303 1.29 11.36 2.84
CA SER A 303 2.73 11.39 2.56
C SER A 303 3.54 10.82 3.74
N PRO A 304 4.72 10.20 3.52
CA PRO A 304 5.51 9.59 4.59
C PRO A 304 5.87 10.56 5.74
N ASP A 305 5.99 11.85 5.44
CA ASP A 305 6.28 12.90 6.43
C ASP A 305 5.03 13.44 7.15
N GLY A 306 3.83 12.97 6.78
CA GLY A 306 2.56 13.36 7.40
C GLY A 306 2.05 14.74 7.02
N ARG A 307 2.66 15.44 6.07
CA ARG A 307 2.28 16.82 5.74
C ARG A 307 1.19 16.96 4.70
N PHE A 308 1.01 15.95 3.86
CA PHE A 308 0.10 15.98 2.73
C PHE A 308 -0.76 14.73 2.67
N LEU A 309 -1.97 14.90 2.15
CA LEU A 309 -2.89 13.84 1.82
C LEU A 309 -3.17 13.89 0.31
N PHE A 310 -3.21 12.73 -0.30
CA PHE A 310 -3.57 12.56 -1.71
C PHE A 310 -4.75 11.60 -1.81
N CYS A 311 -5.63 11.84 -2.79
CA CYS A 311 -6.69 10.89 -3.14
C CYS A 311 -6.95 10.91 -4.64
N SER A 312 -7.43 9.79 -5.18
CA SER A 312 -7.72 9.63 -6.60
C SER A 312 -9.22 9.67 -6.90
N ASN A 313 -9.59 10.28 -8.02
CA ASN A 313 -10.94 10.43 -8.53
C ASN A 313 -11.07 9.73 -9.88
N ARG A 314 -11.98 8.76 -9.99
CA ARG A 314 -12.29 8.00 -11.21
C ARG A 314 -13.44 8.67 -11.94
N GLY A 315 -13.24 9.10 -13.17
CA GLY A 315 -14.19 9.92 -13.94
C GLY A 315 -13.62 11.30 -14.22
N HIS A 316 -13.27 12.06 -13.18
CA HIS A 316 -12.42 13.25 -13.31
C HIS A 316 -10.96 12.88 -13.65
N ASP A 317 -10.56 11.64 -13.35
CA ASP A 317 -9.25 11.06 -13.66
C ASP A 317 -8.08 11.88 -13.13
N SER A 318 -8.17 12.27 -11.86
CA SER A 318 -7.19 13.12 -11.18
C SER A 318 -6.72 12.56 -9.86
N ILE A 319 -5.58 13.12 -9.38
CA ILE A 319 -5.12 13.05 -8.01
C ILE A 319 -5.37 14.41 -7.35
N ALA A 320 -6.20 14.46 -6.32
CA ALA A 320 -6.39 15.65 -5.50
C ALA A 320 -5.38 15.65 -4.36
N ALA A 321 -4.72 16.79 -4.13
CA ALA A 321 -3.71 17.01 -3.10
C ALA A 321 -4.22 17.98 -2.04
N PHE A 322 -3.97 17.66 -0.77
CA PHE A 322 -4.34 18.47 0.39
C PHE A 322 -3.17 18.62 1.34
N ARG A 323 -3.08 19.78 1.99
CA ARG A 323 -2.20 20.00 3.15
C ARG A 323 -2.90 19.56 4.43
N ILE A 324 -2.21 18.84 5.28
CA ILE A 324 -2.68 18.44 6.62
C ILE A 324 -2.24 19.47 7.64
N GLU A 325 -3.18 20.08 8.36
CA GLU A 325 -2.87 20.90 9.53
C GLU A 325 -2.50 19.99 10.71
N GLN A 326 -1.26 20.09 11.16
CA GLN A 326 -0.66 19.15 12.11
C GLN A 326 -1.31 19.10 13.50
N ARG A 327 -1.99 20.19 13.91
CA ARG A 327 -2.64 20.28 15.23
C ARG A 327 -4.08 19.83 15.25
N SER A 328 -4.80 20.00 14.15
CA SER A 328 -6.24 19.72 14.07
C SER A 328 -6.57 18.53 13.16
N GLY A 329 -5.63 18.08 12.30
CA GLY A 329 -5.86 17.10 11.27
C GLY A 329 -6.72 17.60 10.10
N LYS A 330 -7.11 18.87 10.08
CA LYS A 330 -7.91 19.45 9.00
C LYS A 330 -7.11 19.52 7.70
N LEU A 331 -7.85 19.49 6.60
CA LEU A 331 -7.33 19.50 5.24
C LEU A 331 -7.57 20.85 4.58
N SER A 332 -6.54 21.34 3.86
CA SER A 332 -6.65 22.48 2.96
C SER A 332 -6.28 22.04 1.55
N PHE A 333 -7.15 22.30 0.58
CA PHE A 333 -6.94 21.94 -0.82
C PHE A 333 -5.68 22.63 -1.39
N ILE A 334 -4.90 21.91 -2.17
CA ILE A 334 -3.71 22.41 -2.86
C ILE A 334 -3.93 22.46 -4.37
N ALA A 335 -4.25 21.32 -4.99
CA ALA A 335 -4.38 21.20 -6.44
C ALA A 335 -5.06 19.87 -6.84
N HIS A 336 -5.55 19.85 -8.07
CA HIS A 336 -5.80 18.64 -8.82
C HIS A 336 -4.68 18.47 -9.85
N GLU A 337 -4.16 17.23 -9.98
CA GLU A 337 -3.25 16.84 -11.05
C GLU A 337 -3.90 15.74 -11.87
N SER A 338 -3.88 15.85 -13.21
CA SER A 338 -4.35 14.75 -14.06
C SER A 338 -3.57 13.49 -13.76
N SER A 339 -4.25 12.34 -13.59
CA SER A 339 -3.58 11.06 -13.39
C SER A 339 -2.80 10.57 -14.62
N GLY A 340 -2.90 11.29 -15.73
CA GLY A 340 -2.29 10.96 -17.01
C GLY A 340 -2.93 9.76 -17.70
N GLY A 341 -4.10 9.29 -17.25
CA GLY A 341 -4.81 8.14 -17.79
C GLY A 341 -6.28 8.12 -17.41
N LYS A 342 -6.90 6.95 -17.45
CA LYS A 342 -8.31 6.74 -17.14
C LYS A 342 -8.48 5.81 -15.95
N THR A 343 -9.40 6.18 -15.05
CA THR A 343 -9.76 5.38 -13.88
C THR A 343 -8.55 5.11 -12.98
N PRO A 344 -7.97 6.13 -12.31
CA PRO A 344 -6.88 5.97 -11.35
C PRO A 344 -7.40 5.26 -10.08
N ARG A 345 -7.58 3.93 -10.15
CA ARG A 345 -8.17 3.12 -9.07
C ARG A 345 -7.29 3.02 -7.84
N ASN A 346 -5.96 3.08 -8.04
CA ASN A 346 -4.97 3.05 -6.99
C ASN A 346 -3.79 3.96 -7.35
N PHE A 347 -3.08 4.42 -6.35
CA PHE A 347 -1.77 5.06 -6.51
C PHE A 347 -0.89 4.71 -5.31
N ALA A 348 0.40 4.91 -5.44
CA ALA A 348 1.33 4.72 -4.33
C ALA A 348 2.33 5.87 -4.27
N ILE A 349 2.66 6.30 -3.04
CA ILE A 349 3.78 7.21 -2.77
C ILE A 349 4.97 6.34 -2.38
N ASP A 350 6.13 6.55 -3.00
CA ASP A 350 7.33 5.81 -2.65
C ASP A 350 7.76 6.11 -1.19
N PRO A 351 8.46 5.20 -0.50
CA PRO A 351 8.84 5.39 0.91
C PRO A 351 9.72 6.61 1.18
N THR A 352 10.39 7.17 0.17
CA THR A 352 11.18 8.42 0.32
C THR A 352 10.29 9.66 0.24
N GLY A 353 9.08 9.53 -0.28
CA GLY A 353 8.15 10.63 -0.53
C GLY A 353 8.53 11.51 -1.73
N ALA A 354 9.41 11.04 -2.62
CA ALA A 354 9.86 11.80 -3.78
C ALA A 354 8.97 11.60 -5.01
N PHE A 355 8.27 10.47 -5.10
CA PHE A 355 7.45 10.12 -6.25
C PHE A 355 6.07 9.59 -5.83
N LEU A 356 5.10 9.84 -6.71
CA LEU A 356 3.79 9.21 -6.70
C LEU A 356 3.59 8.49 -8.02
N LEU A 357 3.16 7.23 -7.97
CA LEU A 357 2.80 6.41 -9.13
C LEU A 357 1.28 6.26 -9.18
N ALA A 358 0.63 6.64 -10.28
CA ALA A 358 -0.81 6.50 -10.49
C ALA A 358 -1.11 5.30 -11.39
N ALA A 359 -1.91 4.34 -10.89
CA ALA A 359 -2.35 3.15 -11.62
C ALA A 359 -3.70 3.44 -12.30
N ASN A 360 -3.66 3.66 -13.61
CA ASN A 360 -4.80 4.01 -14.44
C ASN A 360 -5.40 2.76 -15.07
N GLN A 361 -6.38 2.15 -14.39
CA GLN A 361 -6.97 0.84 -14.71
C GLN A 361 -7.44 0.74 -16.17
N ASN A 362 -8.24 1.71 -16.64
CA ASN A 362 -8.91 1.64 -17.95
C ASN A 362 -8.07 2.17 -19.11
N SER A 363 -6.85 2.60 -18.86
CA SER A 363 -5.88 2.99 -19.89
C SER A 363 -4.60 2.16 -19.85
N ASP A 364 -4.61 1.03 -19.11
CA ASP A 364 -3.55 0.04 -19.08
C ASP A 364 -2.16 0.66 -18.83
N LYS A 365 -2.05 1.62 -17.89
CA LYS A 365 -0.76 2.27 -17.62
C LYS A 365 -0.57 2.77 -16.19
N ILE A 366 0.69 2.85 -15.81
CA ILE A 366 1.16 3.52 -14.59
C ILE A 366 1.93 4.77 -15.01
N VAL A 367 1.58 5.91 -14.42
CA VAL A 367 2.22 7.21 -14.68
C VAL A 367 2.99 7.64 -13.43
N SER A 368 4.22 8.10 -13.63
CA SER A 368 5.11 8.58 -12.56
C SER A 368 5.04 10.10 -12.43
N PHE A 369 4.91 10.57 -11.20
CA PHE A 369 4.91 11.99 -10.82
C PHE A 369 6.01 12.25 -9.79
N ARG A 370 6.68 13.37 -9.92
CA ARG A 370 7.53 13.92 -8.86
C ARG A 370 6.66 14.64 -7.85
N LEU A 371 6.87 14.33 -6.57
CA LEU A 371 6.21 15.00 -5.45
C LEU A 371 7.13 16.10 -4.89
N ASP A 372 6.69 17.34 -4.96
CA ASP A 372 7.34 18.43 -4.25
C ASP A 372 7.00 18.34 -2.75
N THR A 373 7.95 17.88 -1.98
CA THR A 373 7.80 17.68 -0.53
C THR A 373 7.64 18.98 0.26
N LYS A 374 7.80 20.17 -0.32
CA LYS A 374 7.57 21.46 0.33
C LYS A 374 6.15 21.98 0.12
N THR A 375 5.64 21.80 -1.09
CA THR A 375 4.34 22.35 -1.50
C THR A 375 3.23 21.33 -1.56
N GLY A 376 3.53 20.03 -1.72
CA GLY A 376 2.58 18.94 -1.95
C GLY A 376 2.06 18.88 -3.40
N ARG A 377 2.64 19.65 -4.33
CA ARG A 377 2.28 19.61 -5.74
C ARG A 377 2.91 18.41 -6.44
N LEU A 378 2.20 17.86 -7.38
CA LEU A 378 2.68 16.81 -8.28
C LEU A 378 3.08 17.43 -9.62
N SER A 379 4.08 16.83 -10.27
CA SER A 379 4.46 17.15 -11.65
C SER A 379 4.80 15.86 -12.38
N ALA A 380 4.25 15.65 -13.57
CA ALA A 380 4.53 14.47 -14.37
C ALA A 380 6.03 14.40 -14.70
N THR A 381 6.64 13.22 -14.55
CA THR A 381 8.05 13.00 -14.89
C THR A 381 8.26 12.76 -16.39
N GLY A 382 7.18 12.45 -17.10
CA GLY A 382 7.22 11.98 -18.50
C GLY A 382 7.36 10.45 -18.60
N HIS A 383 7.61 9.75 -17.49
CA HIS A 383 7.77 8.29 -17.50
C HIS A 383 6.42 7.59 -17.30
N VAL A 384 6.15 6.62 -18.18
CA VAL A 384 4.93 5.82 -18.22
C VAL A 384 5.32 4.35 -18.43
N ALA A 385 4.70 3.44 -17.71
CA ALA A 385 4.79 2.01 -17.95
C ALA A 385 3.43 1.46 -18.42
N GLU A 386 3.43 0.66 -19.47
CA GLU A 386 2.25 -0.08 -19.91
C GLU A 386 2.08 -1.31 -19.02
N VAL A 387 0.91 -1.41 -18.37
CA VAL A 387 0.53 -2.51 -17.49
C VAL A 387 -0.95 -2.78 -17.65
N PRO A 388 -1.36 -3.97 -18.09
CA PRO A 388 -2.77 -4.26 -18.28
C PRO A 388 -3.57 -4.18 -16.96
N SER A 389 -4.61 -3.37 -16.94
CA SER A 389 -5.56 -3.19 -15.83
C SER A 389 -4.91 -3.08 -14.44
N PRO A 390 -3.99 -2.13 -14.20
CA PRO A 390 -3.29 -2.00 -12.93
C PRO A 390 -4.23 -1.41 -11.88
N VAL A 391 -4.38 -2.07 -10.72
CA VAL A 391 -5.35 -1.67 -9.67
C VAL A 391 -4.77 -1.68 -8.25
N CYS A 392 -3.50 -2.07 -8.09
CA CYS A 392 -2.81 -2.03 -6.79
C CYS A 392 -1.30 -1.89 -6.98
N LEU A 393 -0.67 -0.98 -6.27
CA LEU A 393 0.78 -0.76 -6.26
C LEU A 393 1.33 -0.96 -4.84
N LYS A 394 2.35 -1.80 -4.67
CA LYS A 394 2.99 -2.04 -3.36
C LYS A 394 4.50 -2.04 -3.47
N PHE A 395 5.17 -1.04 -2.91
CA PHE A 395 6.62 -0.99 -2.80
C PHE A 395 7.16 -2.07 -1.85
N LYS A 396 8.23 -2.74 -2.30
CA LYS A 396 8.92 -3.79 -1.53
C LYS A 396 9.85 -3.22 -0.48
#